data_9ed58e4cfd534a85926a4cd0d5b766df
#
_entry.id   9ed58e4cfd534a85926a4cd0d5b766df
#
_cell.length_a   1.000
_cell.length_b   1.000
_cell.length_c   1.000
_cell.angle_alpha   90.00
_cell.angle_beta   90.00
_cell.angle_gamma   90.00
#
_symmetry.space_group_name_H-M   'P 1'
#
loop_
_entity.id
_entity.type
_entity.pdbx_description
1 polymer ?
#
loop_
_entity_poly.entity_id
_entity_poly.type
_entity_poly.pdbx_seq_one_letter_code
_entity_poly.pdbx_strand_id
1 'polypeptide(L)'
;ILVELKKLDLLDSVVSPDLFLISSGEVIYDNIYRGVPQWIIEIVTPATAAQDYIDKAQLYQYHGVGEYWIVNDWKQQVMVVRYLPSVTEGEDNIETSVYDFHEKIPVGTLPGLELTMSEVLKE
;
A
#
# COMPACT_ATOMS: atom_id res chain seq x y z
N ILE A 1 7.66 -2.36 12.54
CA ILE A 1 7.40 -3.77 12.19
C ILE A 1 7.91 -4.05 10.79
N LEU A 2 8.71 -5.10 10.65
CA LEU A 2 9.15 -5.57 9.34
C LEU A 2 8.08 -6.45 8.72
N VAL A 3 7.90 -6.32 7.43
CA VAL A 3 6.98 -7.16 6.65
C VAL A 3 7.80 -7.98 5.67
N GLU A 4 7.76 -9.31 5.83
CA GLU A 4 8.36 -10.25 4.91
C GLU A 4 7.27 -10.69 3.92
N LEU A 5 7.34 -10.16 2.70
CA LEU A 5 6.35 -10.45 1.66
C LEU A 5 6.58 -11.85 1.12
N LYS A 6 5.52 -12.65 1.13
CA LYS A 6 5.55 -14.05 0.70
C LYS A 6 4.91 -14.19 -0.67
N LYS A 7 5.56 -14.99 -1.53
CA LYS A 7 4.96 -15.49 -2.75
C LYS A 7 5.41 -16.92 -2.95
N LEU A 8 4.51 -17.79 -3.38
CA LEU A 8 4.79 -19.22 -3.56
C LEU A 8 6.05 -19.45 -4.42
N ASP A 9 6.98 -20.23 -3.89
CA ASP A 9 8.20 -20.71 -4.55
C ASP A 9 9.15 -19.62 -5.06
N LEU A 10 9.05 -18.38 -4.52
CA LEU A 10 9.90 -17.26 -4.93
C LEU A 10 10.61 -16.65 -3.73
N LEU A 11 11.67 -15.88 -4.01
CA LEU A 11 12.40 -15.15 -2.98
C LEU A 11 11.48 -14.13 -2.31
N ASP A 12 11.53 -14.09 -1.00
CA ASP A 12 10.77 -13.13 -0.20
C ASP A 12 11.47 -11.77 -0.24
N SER A 13 10.66 -10.72 -0.14
CA SER A 13 11.15 -9.36 0.03
C SER A 13 10.79 -8.87 1.43
N VAL A 14 11.67 -8.05 2.00
CA VAL A 14 11.46 -7.45 3.32
C VAL A 14 11.29 -5.95 3.17
N VAL A 15 10.21 -5.42 3.72
CA VAL A 15 9.89 -3.98 3.70
C VAL A 15 9.48 -3.54 5.10
N SER A 16 9.46 -2.22 5.32
CA SER A 16 9.00 -1.62 6.58
C SER A 16 8.02 -0.49 6.29
N PRO A 17 6.77 -0.81 5.92
CA PRO A 17 5.79 0.23 5.64
C PRO A 17 5.39 0.99 6.90
N ASP A 18 4.95 2.23 6.75
CA ASP A 18 4.49 3.04 7.88
C ASP A 18 3.22 2.47 8.50
N LEU A 19 2.26 2.05 7.66
CA LEU A 19 1.02 1.41 8.09
C LEU A 19 0.67 0.29 7.11
N PHE A 20 0.05 -0.77 7.64
CA PHE A 20 -0.45 -1.84 6.79
C PHE A 20 -1.60 -2.60 7.46
N LEU A 21 -2.47 -3.18 6.64
CA LEU A 21 -3.62 -3.96 7.06
C LEU A 21 -3.39 -5.44 6.76
N ILE A 22 -3.56 -6.28 7.76
CA ILE A 22 -3.50 -7.73 7.62
C ILE A 22 -4.88 -8.35 7.88
N SER A 23 -5.05 -9.59 7.45
CA SER A 23 -6.30 -10.31 7.69
C SER A 23 -6.48 -10.65 9.15
N SER A 24 -7.74 -10.72 9.58
CA SER A 24 -8.10 -11.13 10.95
C SER A 24 -7.60 -12.55 11.21
N GLY A 25 -6.97 -12.74 12.36
CA GLY A 25 -6.43 -14.03 12.75
C GLY A 25 -4.97 -14.27 12.38
N GLU A 26 -4.39 -13.42 11.56
CA GLU A 26 -2.96 -13.46 11.29
C GLU A 26 -2.17 -12.93 12.48
N VAL A 27 -0.95 -13.41 12.64
CA VAL A 27 -0.14 -13.12 13.84
C VAL A 27 1.20 -12.52 13.44
N ILE A 28 1.66 -11.57 14.25
CA ILE A 28 2.98 -10.95 14.12
C ILE A 28 3.87 -11.53 15.22
N TYR A 29 5.01 -12.11 14.83
CA TYR A 29 5.99 -12.67 15.76
C TYR A 29 7.31 -11.91 15.66
N ASP A 30 7.92 -11.58 16.79
CA ASP A 30 9.21 -10.90 16.88
C ASP A 30 9.25 -9.61 16.04
N ASN A 31 8.16 -8.85 16.01
CA ASN A 31 7.99 -7.66 15.19
C ASN A 31 8.13 -7.92 13.69
N ILE A 32 7.86 -9.13 13.23
CA ILE A 32 7.89 -9.51 11.82
C ILE A 32 6.53 -10.08 11.43
N TYR A 33 5.92 -9.49 10.41
CA TYR A 33 4.75 -10.06 9.76
C TYR A 33 5.20 -10.79 8.50
N ARG A 34 4.82 -12.05 8.38
CA ARG A 34 5.11 -12.88 7.20
C ARG A 34 3.82 -13.18 6.46
N GLY A 35 3.67 -12.56 5.30
CA GLY A 35 2.46 -12.70 4.50
C GLY A 35 2.34 -11.59 3.49
N VAL A 36 1.12 -11.34 3.03
CA VAL A 36 0.83 -10.27 2.08
C VAL A 36 -0.22 -9.34 2.68
N PRO A 37 0.15 -8.10 3.06
CA PRO A 37 -0.84 -7.14 3.54
C PRO A 37 -1.89 -6.85 2.46
N GLN A 38 -3.12 -6.60 2.90
CA GLN A 38 -4.20 -6.21 1.99
C GLN A 38 -4.05 -4.77 1.53
N TRP A 39 -3.50 -3.91 2.38
CA TRP A 39 -3.41 -2.47 2.18
C TRP A 39 -2.15 -1.96 2.85
N ILE A 40 -1.37 -1.16 2.13
CA ILE A 40 -0.14 -0.55 2.64
C ILE A 40 -0.23 0.96 2.44
N ILE A 41 0.16 1.71 3.47
CA ILE A 41 0.27 3.17 3.41
C ILE A 41 1.69 3.55 3.75
N GLU A 42 2.33 4.36 2.91
CA GLU A 42 3.67 4.89 3.17
C GLU A 42 3.67 6.41 3.02
N ILE A 43 4.29 7.08 3.99
CA ILE A 43 4.50 8.52 3.96
C ILE A 43 5.88 8.74 3.37
N VAL A 44 5.94 9.38 2.19
CA VAL A 44 7.19 9.56 1.48
C VAL A 44 7.84 10.90 1.78
N THR A 45 9.16 10.95 1.63
CA THR A 45 9.93 12.19 1.70
C THR A 45 10.37 12.57 0.28
N PRO A 46 10.81 13.83 0.03
CA PRO A 46 11.32 14.18 -1.28
C PRO A 46 12.47 13.28 -1.75
N ALA A 47 13.28 12.80 -0.80
CA ALA A 47 14.43 11.93 -1.11
C ALA A 47 13.99 10.52 -1.54
N THR A 48 12.85 10.02 -1.05
CA THR A 48 12.41 8.64 -1.30
C THR A 48 11.26 8.52 -2.28
N ALA A 49 10.64 9.63 -2.67
CA ALA A 49 9.40 9.62 -3.45
C ALA A 49 9.52 8.85 -4.76
N ALA A 50 10.59 9.05 -5.53
CA ALA A 50 10.75 8.38 -6.82
C ALA A 50 10.80 6.87 -6.66
N GLN A 51 11.52 6.37 -5.65
CA GLN A 51 11.63 4.94 -5.38
C GLN A 51 10.29 4.36 -4.92
N ASP A 52 9.57 5.07 -4.05
CA ASP A 52 8.28 4.61 -3.54
C ASP A 52 7.23 4.57 -4.67
N TYR A 53 7.23 5.56 -5.56
CA TYR A 53 6.29 5.60 -6.68
C TYR A 53 6.51 4.48 -7.70
N ILE A 54 7.75 4.09 -7.94
CA ILE A 54 8.10 3.14 -9.01
C ILE A 54 8.41 1.77 -8.44
N ASP A 55 9.45 1.68 -7.63
CA ASP A 55 9.99 0.38 -7.19
C ASP A 55 9.03 -0.35 -6.24
N LYS A 56 8.51 0.34 -5.25
CA LYS A 56 7.60 -0.29 -4.29
C LYS A 56 6.25 -0.59 -4.89
N ALA A 57 5.73 0.26 -5.77
CA ALA A 57 4.45 -0.02 -6.44
C ALA A 57 4.53 -1.32 -7.25
N GLN A 58 5.65 -1.55 -7.95
CA GLN A 58 5.88 -2.79 -8.69
C GLN A 58 6.08 -3.98 -7.76
N LEU A 59 6.83 -3.80 -6.69
CA LEU A 59 7.07 -4.84 -5.69
C LEU A 59 5.77 -5.33 -5.07
N TYR A 60 4.91 -4.41 -4.66
CA TYR A 60 3.63 -4.76 -4.04
C TYR A 60 2.67 -5.42 -5.02
N GLN A 61 2.65 -4.98 -6.28
CA GLN A 61 1.90 -5.66 -7.32
C GLN A 61 2.35 -7.11 -7.49
N TYR A 62 3.66 -7.31 -7.57
CA TYR A 62 4.25 -8.64 -7.74
C TYR A 62 3.87 -9.59 -6.61
N HIS A 63 3.83 -9.10 -5.37
CA HIS A 63 3.51 -9.91 -4.19
C HIS A 63 2.02 -10.04 -3.89
N GLY A 64 1.15 -9.36 -4.65
CA GLY A 64 -0.29 -9.53 -4.50
C GLY A 64 -0.95 -8.63 -3.46
N VAL A 65 -0.30 -7.51 -3.09
CA VAL A 65 -0.93 -6.48 -2.24
C VAL A 65 -2.15 -5.93 -2.96
N GLY A 66 -3.25 -5.69 -2.25
CA GLY A 66 -4.48 -5.22 -2.86
C GLY A 66 -4.49 -3.72 -3.15
N GLU A 67 -3.87 -2.94 -2.29
CA GLU A 67 -3.95 -1.47 -2.37
C GLU A 67 -2.70 -0.85 -1.74
N TYR A 68 -2.17 0.19 -2.39
CA TYR A 68 -0.98 0.91 -1.91
C TYR A 68 -1.23 2.41 -1.98
N TRP A 69 -1.14 3.09 -0.84
CA TRP A 69 -1.30 4.54 -0.76
C TRP A 69 0.06 5.19 -0.50
N ILE A 70 0.38 6.18 -1.32
CA ILE A 70 1.60 6.97 -1.19
C ILE A 70 1.20 8.37 -0.73
N VAL A 71 1.53 8.69 0.51
CA VAL A 71 1.17 9.97 1.14
C VAL A 71 2.32 10.95 0.96
N ASN A 72 2.04 12.05 0.28
CA ASN A 72 3.02 13.08 -0.02
C ASN A 72 2.64 14.35 0.77
N ASP A 73 3.28 14.53 1.92
CA ASP A 73 2.94 15.62 2.85
C ASP A 73 3.30 17.00 2.32
N TRP A 74 4.43 17.14 1.60
CA TRP A 74 4.84 18.45 1.08
C TRP A 74 3.95 18.94 -0.07
N LYS A 75 3.34 18.05 -0.84
CA LYS A 75 2.37 18.38 -1.88
C LYS A 75 0.92 18.33 -1.40
N GLN A 76 0.69 17.81 -0.21
CA GLN A 76 -0.66 17.58 0.35
C GLN A 76 -1.51 16.71 -0.59
N GLN A 77 -0.92 15.61 -1.07
CA GLN A 77 -1.56 14.68 -1.99
C GLN A 77 -1.38 13.24 -1.55
N VAL A 78 -2.34 12.40 -1.92
CA VAL A 78 -2.28 10.95 -1.73
C VAL A 78 -2.47 10.28 -3.09
N MET A 79 -1.51 9.47 -3.50
CA MET A 79 -1.68 8.60 -4.66
C MET A 79 -2.20 7.25 -4.20
N VAL A 80 -3.33 6.84 -4.72
CA VAL A 80 -3.95 5.55 -4.41
C VAL A 80 -3.73 4.61 -5.59
N VAL A 81 -3.02 3.53 -5.35
CA VAL A 81 -2.74 2.50 -6.34
C VAL A 81 -3.54 1.26 -5.96
N ARG A 82 -4.46 0.84 -6.80
CA ARG A 82 -5.25 -0.37 -6.60
C ARG A 82 -4.83 -1.41 -7.62
N TYR A 83 -4.52 -2.59 -7.13
CA TYR A 83 -4.13 -3.71 -7.96
C TYR A 83 -5.35 -4.59 -8.19
N LEU A 84 -5.90 -4.52 -9.41
CA LEU A 84 -7.12 -5.25 -9.76
C LEU A 84 -6.76 -6.64 -10.29
N PRO A 85 -7.65 -7.64 -10.11
CA PRO A 85 -7.43 -8.96 -10.70
C PRO A 85 -7.32 -8.85 -12.21
N SER A 86 -6.26 -9.44 -12.78
CA SER A 86 -6.12 -9.51 -14.24
C SER A 86 -7.03 -10.61 -14.77
N VAL A 87 -7.86 -10.29 -15.77
CA VAL A 87 -8.69 -11.28 -16.48
C VAL A 87 -7.97 -11.87 -17.68
N THR A 88 -6.86 -11.26 -18.10
CA THR A 88 -6.05 -11.73 -19.24
C THR A 88 -4.60 -11.80 -18.82
N GLU A 89 -3.95 -12.93 -19.10
CA GLU A 89 -2.56 -13.13 -18.77
C GLU A 89 -1.67 -12.07 -19.44
N GLY A 90 -0.82 -11.41 -18.65
CA GLY A 90 0.09 -10.37 -19.14
C GLY A 90 -0.48 -8.95 -19.14
N GLU A 91 -1.72 -8.75 -18.69
CA GLU A 91 -2.28 -7.40 -18.53
C GLU A 91 -2.00 -6.85 -17.12
N ASP A 92 -1.51 -5.61 -17.09
CA ASP A 92 -1.36 -4.85 -15.84
C ASP A 92 -2.68 -4.17 -15.53
N ASN A 93 -3.41 -4.69 -14.53
CA ASN A 93 -4.63 -4.06 -14.05
C ASN A 93 -4.33 -3.22 -12.82
N ILE A 94 -3.78 -2.04 -13.05
CA ILE A 94 -3.51 -1.06 -12.01
C ILE A 94 -4.43 0.14 -12.22
N GLU A 95 -5.16 0.51 -11.18
CA GLU A 95 -5.93 1.74 -11.15
C GLU A 95 -5.23 2.72 -10.23
N THR A 96 -4.90 3.90 -10.75
CA THR A 96 -4.22 4.94 -9.99
C THR A 96 -5.09 6.18 -9.92
N SER A 97 -5.27 6.72 -8.71
CA SER A 97 -6.02 7.94 -8.47
C SER A 97 -5.22 8.87 -7.55
N VAL A 98 -5.40 10.17 -7.70
CA VAL A 98 -4.74 11.17 -6.85
C VAL A 98 -5.79 11.99 -6.14
N TYR A 99 -5.63 12.14 -4.83
CA TYR A 99 -6.52 12.91 -3.96
C TYR A 99 -5.73 13.98 -3.23
N ASP A 100 -6.36 15.13 -2.93
CA ASP A 100 -5.76 16.06 -1.98
C ASP A 100 -6.06 15.63 -0.53
N PHE A 101 -5.42 16.29 0.43
CA PHE A 101 -5.55 15.91 1.85
C PHE A 101 -6.94 16.15 2.44
N HIS A 102 -7.78 16.97 1.81
CA HIS A 102 -9.12 17.28 2.32
C HIS A 102 -10.23 16.46 1.66
N GLU A 103 -9.91 15.70 0.63
CA GLU A 103 -10.87 14.84 -0.03
C GLU A 103 -11.09 13.54 0.74
N LYS A 104 -12.30 13.01 0.64
CA LYS A 104 -12.62 11.69 1.18
C LYS A 104 -12.12 10.63 0.20
N ILE A 105 -11.28 9.73 0.69
CA ILE A 105 -10.69 8.68 -0.12
C ILE A 105 -11.37 7.36 0.23
N PRO A 106 -12.07 6.72 -0.70
CA PRO A 106 -12.65 5.40 -0.44
C PRO A 106 -11.55 4.35 -0.36
N VAL A 107 -11.65 3.50 0.65
CA VAL A 107 -10.69 2.40 0.85
C VAL A 107 -11.20 1.17 0.10
N GLY A 108 -10.50 0.78 -0.96
CA GLY A 108 -10.94 -0.33 -1.81
C GLY A 108 -10.97 -1.68 -1.08
N THR A 109 -10.01 -1.91 -0.17
CA THR A 109 -9.91 -3.16 0.59
C THR A 109 -10.87 -3.24 1.77
N LEU A 110 -11.49 -2.13 2.15
CA LEU A 110 -12.50 -2.07 3.22
C LEU A 110 -13.72 -1.30 2.71
N PRO A 111 -14.61 -1.94 1.94
CA PRO A 111 -15.76 -1.27 1.35
C PRO A 111 -16.61 -0.54 2.40
N GLY A 112 -16.99 0.69 2.11
CA GLY A 112 -17.75 1.53 3.03
C GLY A 112 -16.89 2.42 3.91
N LEU A 113 -15.59 2.20 4.00
CA LEU A 113 -14.69 3.07 4.73
C LEU A 113 -14.15 4.16 3.82
N GLU A 114 -14.17 5.40 4.30
CA GLU A 114 -13.55 6.56 3.65
C GLU A 114 -12.61 7.24 4.63
N LEU A 115 -11.45 7.68 4.16
CA LEU A 115 -10.48 8.42 4.98
C LEU A 115 -10.19 9.78 4.36
N THR A 116 -9.98 10.77 5.23
CA THR A 116 -9.49 12.10 4.86
C THR A 116 -8.10 12.26 5.47
N MET A 117 -7.09 12.45 4.64
CA MET A 117 -5.70 12.41 5.14
C MET A 117 -5.38 13.52 6.12
N SER A 118 -5.95 14.71 5.95
CA SER A 118 -5.78 15.80 6.92
C SER A 118 -6.27 15.44 8.32
N GLU A 119 -7.27 14.56 8.43
CA GLU A 119 -7.76 14.07 9.71
C GLU A 119 -6.89 12.93 10.25
N VAL A 120 -6.42 12.05 9.37
CA VAL A 120 -5.56 10.92 9.76
C VAL A 120 -4.22 11.41 10.33
N LEU A 121 -3.64 12.45 9.72
CA LEU A 121 -2.35 13.02 10.14
C LEU A 121 -2.48 14.15 11.16
N LYS A 122 -3.67 14.39 11.66
CA LYS A 122 -3.90 15.42 12.65
C LYS A 122 -3.20 15.06 13.97
N GLU A 123 -2.42 15.97 14.45
CA GLU A 123 -1.75 15.84 15.76
C GLU A 123 -2.69 16.18 16.92
#